data_dcdf7925ae96c1cd0cb331e1e57fbd98
#
_entry.id   dcdf7925ae96c1cd0cb331e1e57fbd98
#
_cell.length_a   1.000
_cell.length_b   1.000
_cell.length_c   1.000
_cell.angle_alpha   90.00
_cell.angle_beta   90.00
_cell.angle_gamma   90.00
#
_symmetry.space_group_name_H-M   'P 1'
#
loop_
_entity.id
_entity.type
_entity.pdbx_description
1 polymer ?
#
loop_
_entity_poly.entity_id
_entity_poly.type
_entity_poly.pdbx_seq_one_letter_code
_entity_poly.pdbx_strand_id
1 'polypeptide(L)'
;MRCLLSLILFSATVAAAQQPDPDQLFSSAVDAQQRGDYDVAIRDYQKLLQLQPKMGDARANLGAALAHTGRLDEAIAEYKQALETAPDKNAVRMNLGLAYYKKGDLADASHEFEDLQKLKPQDVQLAILLGDSEVRLGRGNDAVQMLTPLEAQNANNADFEYVLGTALIQAGARREGAAKLEQVAKATQMADAYLLAGSTYMDLNEFEKSRIDLEEALKLNPKLPRIYTLTGMARDRTGDPVAAEPAFREAIRLNPDDFEANLYLGAILYKRRDVDAAKPYLDKALQIDPKSSMALYENAMWRSTAGQYDEAARELETVIKSDPDWLEPHVQLATVYYKLHRPEDGAKERAIVEKIRADQQSKGPGK
;
A
#
# COMPACT_ATOMS: atom_id res chain seq x y z
N MET A 1 -83.40 36.18 44.86
CA MET A 1 -82.28 36.35 43.95
C MET A 1 -81.46 35.05 43.98
N ARG A 2 -81.62 34.21 42.97
CA ARG A 2 -80.86 32.96 42.81
C ARG A 2 -79.88 33.14 41.61
N CYS A 3 -78.60 33.23 41.89
CA CYS A 3 -77.53 33.20 40.82
C CYS A 3 -77.31 31.77 40.38
N LEU A 4 -77.61 31.50 39.13
CA LEU A 4 -77.19 30.27 38.40
C LEU A 4 -75.75 30.46 37.88
N LEU A 5 -74.84 29.72 38.46
CA LEU A 5 -73.45 29.56 37.84
C LEU A 5 -73.57 28.49 36.79
N SER A 6 -73.42 28.89 35.53
CA SER A 6 -73.23 27.94 34.38
C SER A 6 -71.77 27.50 34.31
N LEU A 7 -71.52 26.21 34.58
CA LEU A 7 -70.23 25.58 34.41
C LEU A 7 -70.07 25.21 32.92
N ILE A 8 -69.19 25.90 32.17
CA ILE A 8 -68.77 25.53 30.80
C ILE A 8 -67.68 24.49 30.92
N LEU A 9 -68.02 23.24 30.65
CA LEU A 9 -67.08 22.17 30.49
C LEU A 9 -66.37 22.30 29.10
N PHE A 10 -65.09 22.73 29.09
CA PHE A 10 -64.24 22.71 27.94
C PHE A 10 -63.74 21.27 27.76
N SER A 11 -64.36 20.48 26.90
CA SER A 11 -63.81 19.18 26.48
C SER A 11 -62.64 19.41 25.50
N ALA A 12 -61.40 19.35 26.01
CA ALA A 12 -60.23 19.29 25.20
C ALA A 12 -60.18 17.89 24.53
N THR A 13 -60.58 17.79 23.29
CA THR A 13 -60.30 16.63 22.43
C THR A 13 -58.80 16.62 22.14
N VAL A 14 -58.05 15.83 22.92
CA VAL A 14 -56.69 15.45 22.54
C VAL A 14 -56.82 14.63 21.24
N ALA A 15 -56.50 15.25 20.11
CA ALA A 15 -56.33 14.52 18.87
C ALA A 15 -55.21 13.53 19.11
N ALA A 16 -55.54 12.26 19.28
CA ALA A 16 -54.53 11.18 19.26
C ALA A 16 -53.82 11.27 17.95
N ALA A 17 -52.55 11.69 17.98
CA ALA A 17 -51.70 11.64 16.80
C ALA A 17 -51.69 10.19 16.28
N GLN A 18 -52.25 9.99 15.12
CA GLN A 18 -52.34 8.68 14.51
C GLN A 18 -50.90 8.17 14.36
N GLN A 19 -50.56 7.05 15.00
CA GLN A 19 -49.24 6.46 14.85
C GLN A 19 -49.05 6.18 13.36
N PRO A 20 -47.87 6.54 12.80
CA PRO A 20 -47.58 6.29 11.39
C PRO A 20 -47.69 4.80 11.12
N ASP A 21 -48.34 4.46 10.03
CA ASP A 21 -48.46 3.08 9.55
C ASP A 21 -47.08 2.52 9.22
N PRO A 22 -46.65 1.38 9.82
CA PRO A 22 -45.34 0.77 9.57
C PRO A 22 -45.09 0.47 8.10
N ASP A 23 -46.10 0.02 7.35
CA ASP A 23 -45.97 -0.31 5.92
C ASP A 23 -45.72 0.96 5.07
N GLN A 24 -46.39 2.07 5.44
CA GLN A 24 -46.16 3.37 4.81
C GLN A 24 -44.76 3.92 5.14
N LEU A 25 -44.27 3.76 6.37
CA LEU A 25 -42.93 4.17 6.75
C LEU A 25 -41.87 3.36 5.98
N PHE A 26 -42.07 2.05 5.85
CA PHE A 26 -41.14 1.20 5.09
C PHE A 26 -41.08 1.61 3.61
N SER A 27 -42.24 1.75 2.97
CA SER A 27 -42.33 2.20 1.58
C SER A 27 -41.68 3.58 1.38
N SER A 28 -41.99 4.55 2.25
CA SER A 28 -41.40 5.90 2.21
C SER A 28 -39.87 5.86 2.33
N ALA A 29 -39.34 5.04 3.23
CA ALA A 29 -37.92 4.90 3.44
C ALA A 29 -37.20 4.26 2.22
N VAL A 30 -37.80 3.20 1.63
CA VAL A 30 -37.30 2.57 0.41
C VAL A 30 -37.30 3.55 -0.77
N ASP A 31 -38.41 4.28 -0.97
CA ASP A 31 -38.52 5.29 -2.02
C ASP A 31 -37.49 6.43 -1.86
N ALA A 32 -37.27 6.88 -0.63
CA ALA A 32 -36.27 7.88 -0.31
C ALA A 32 -34.85 7.37 -0.62
N GLN A 33 -34.55 6.14 -0.23
CA GLN A 33 -33.24 5.49 -0.50
C GLN A 33 -33.01 5.35 -2.00
N GLN A 34 -34.00 4.94 -2.78
CA GLN A 34 -33.90 4.82 -4.23
C GLN A 34 -33.65 6.16 -4.93
N ARG A 35 -34.18 7.27 -4.39
CA ARG A 35 -33.90 8.63 -4.89
C ARG A 35 -32.55 9.18 -4.41
N GLY A 36 -31.84 8.48 -3.52
CA GLY A 36 -30.60 8.97 -2.90
C GLY A 36 -30.81 9.91 -1.71
N ASP A 37 -32.05 10.05 -1.23
CA ASP A 37 -32.43 10.89 -0.06
C ASP A 37 -32.12 10.12 1.23
N TYR A 38 -30.84 9.74 1.45
CA TYR A 38 -30.44 8.84 2.54
C TYR A 38 -30.79 9.36 3.94
N ASP A 39 -30.76 10.67 4.18
CA ASP A 39 -31.14 11.24 5.48
C ASP A 39 -32.64 11.02 5.79
N VAL A 40 -33.48 11.11 4.78
CA VAL A 40 -34.91 10.80 4.90
C VAL A 40 -35.11 9.31 5.14
N ALA A 41 -34.43 8.47 4.35
CA ALA A 41 -34.50 7.02 4.50
C ALA A 41 -34.07 6.57 5.91
N ILE A 42 -32.93 7.05 6.40
CA ILE A 42 -32.41 6.76 7.75
C ILE A 42 -33.43 7.11 8.81
N ARG A 43 -33.99 8.32 8.75
CA ARG A 43 -34.98 8.78 9.74
C ARG A 43 -36.23 7.91 9.72
N ASP A 44 -36.73 7.55 8.56
CA ASP A 44 -37.97 6.79 8.42
C ASP A 44 -37.76 5.31 8.80
N TYR A 45 -36.61 4.68 8.46
CA TYR A 45 -36.24 3.36 8.99
C TYR A 45 -36.07 3.36 10.51
N GLN A 46 -35.44 4.40 11.09
CA GLN A 46 -35.31 4.51 12.55
C GLN A 46 -36.69 4.61 13.26
N LYS A 47 -37.62 5.38 12.71
CA LYS A 47 -38.99 5.44 13.23
C LYS A 47 -39.70 4.09 13.12
N LEU A 48 -39.57 3.42 11.97
CA LEU A 48 -40.14 2.11 11.77
C LEU A 48 -39.61 1.10 12.79
N LEU A 49 -38.30 1.11 13.05
CA LEU A 49 -37.65 0.20 14.00
C LEU A 49 -38.00 0.50 15.46
N GLN A 50 -38.45 1.71 15.78
CA GLN A 50 -39.08 2.02 17.09
C GLN A 50 -40.44 1.31 17.26
N LEU A 51 -41.18 1.15 16.17
CA LEU A 51 -42.50 0.46 16.17
C LEU A 51 -42.33 -1.05 16.03
N GLN A 52 -41.38 -1.48 15.18
CA GLN A 52 -41.08 -2.90 14.82
C GLN A 52 -39.60 -3.24 15.01
N PRO A 53 -39.08 -3.38 16.25
CA PRO A 53 -37.66 -3.55 16.53
C PRO A 53 -37.04 -4.81 15.92
N LYS A 54 -37.85 -5.82 15.57
CA LYS A 54 -37.37 -7.10 15.00
C LYS A 54 -37.43 -7.17 13.46
N MET A 55 -37.76 -6.07 12.78
CA MET A 55 -37.84 -6.04 11.33
C MET A 55 -36.44 -6.05 10.70
N GLY A 56 -35.91 -7.24 10.39
CA GLY A 56 -34.56 -7.43 9.88
C GLY A 56 -34.27 -6.71 8.56
N ASP A 57 -35.26 -6.69 7.63
CA ASP A 57 -35.12 -5.98 6.36
C ASP A 57 -34.98 -4.46 6.56
N ALA A 58 -35.74 -3.88 7.46
CA ALA A 58 -35.62 -2.46 7.77
C ALA A 58 -34.26 -2.12 8.38
N ARG A 59 -33.72 -3.01 9.25
CA ARG A 59 -32.35 -2.84 9.78
C ARG A 59 -31.28 -2.96 8.70
N ALA A 60 -31.40 -3.95 7.82
CA ALA A 60 -30.46 -4.13 6.71
C ALA A 60 -30.44 -2.90 5.79
N ASN A 61 -31.62 -2.38 5.46
CA ASN A 61 -31.77 -1.18 4.65
C ASN A 61 -31.27 0.09 5.36
N LEU A 62 -31.53 0.23 6.68
CA LEU A 62 -30.94 1.30 7.49
C LEU A 62 -29.40 1.23 7.43
N GLY A 63 -28.84 0.04 7.64
CA GLY A 63 -27.38 -0.17 7.51
C GLY A 63 -26.85 0.25 6.13
N ALA A 64 -27.57 -0.09 5.05
CA ALA A 64 -27.19 0.31 3.69
C ALA A 64 -27.23 1.83 3.50
N ALA A 65 -28.28 2.51 3.98
CA ALA A 65 -28.39 3.96 3.91
C ALA A 65 -27.27 4.66 4.73
N LEU A 66 -26.96 4.14 5.93
CA LEU A 66 -25.86 4.62 6.78
C LEU A 66 -24.49 4.42 6.08
N ALA A 67 -24.27 3.27 5.46
CA ALA A 67 -23.02 3.00 4.73
C ALA A 67 -22.83 3.92 3.51
N HIS A 68 -23.91 4.31 2.83
CA HIS A 68 -23.88 5.29 1.75
C HIS A 68 -23.52 6.69 2.23
N THR A 69 -23.92 7.08 3.44
CA THR A 69 -23.55 8.37 4.04
C THR A 69 -22.20 8.36 4.75
N GLY A 70 -21.45 7.26 4.67
CA GLY A 70 -20.13 7.11 5.32
C GLY A 70 -20.19 6.81 6.83
N ARG A 71 -21.38 6.62 7.41
CA ARG A 71 -21.59 6.29 8.83
C ARG A 71 -21.35 4.79 9.06
N LEU A 72 -20.10 4.34 8.79
CA LEU A 72 -19.76 2.91 8.71
C LEU A 72 -19.93 2.17 10.04
N ASP A 73 -19.58 2.78 11.18
CA ASP A 73 -19.75 2.14 12.49
C ASP A 73 -21.21 1.85 12.82
N GLU A 74 -22.09 2.80 12.50
CA GLU A 74 -23.52 2.64 12.71
C GLU A 74 -24.12 1.60 11.74
N ALA A 75 -23.65 1.62 10.46
CA ALA A 75 -24.05 0.61 9.48
C ALA A 75 -23.71 -0.81 9.95
N ILE A 76 -22.47 -1.01 10.43
CA ILE A 76 -21.99 -2.29 10.97
C ILE A 76 -22.85 -2.75 12.16
N ALA A 77 -23.21 -1.83 13.07
CA ALA A 77 -24.04 -2.14 14.21
C ALA A 77 -25.45 -2.60 13.78
N GLU A 78 -26.06 -1.93 12.79
CA GLU A 78 -27.38 -2.31 12.26
C GLU A 78 -27.32 -3.63 11.48
N TYR A 79 -26.29 -3.88 10.68
CA TYR A 79 -26.12 -5.16 9.97
C TYR A 79 -25.94 -6.34 10.94
N LYS A 80 -25.15 -6.18 12.02
CA LYS A 80 -24.99 -7.22 13.05
C LYS A 80 -26.34 -7.60 13.68
N GLN A 81 -27.17 -6.61 13.98
CA GLN A 81 -28.52 -6.87 14.50
C GLN A 81 -29.45 -7.46 13.42
N ALA A 82 -29.31 -7.03 12.16
CA ALA A 82 -30.10 -7.56 11.06
C ALA A 82 -29.83 -9.06 10.82
N LEU A 83 -28.59 -9.54 11.04
CA LEU A 83 -28.25 -10.96 10.90
C LEU A 83 -29.06 -11.88 11.81
N GLU A 84 -29.62 -11.37 12.91
CA GLU A 84 -30.45 -12.18 13.80
C GLU A 84 -31.82 -12.49 13.18
N THR A 85 -32.43 -11.54 12.46
CA THR A 85 -33.84 -11.57 12.08
C THR A 85 -34.11 -11.37 10.59
N ALA A 86 -33.14 -10.94 9.78
CA ALA A 86 -33.32 -10.77 8.35
C ALA A 86 -33.54 -12.12 7.64
N PRO A 87 -34.46 -12.18 6.65
CA PRO A 87 -34.72 -13.37 5.87
C PRO A 87 -33.53 -13.74 4.97
N ASP A 88 -32.86 -12.77 4.35
CA ASP A 88 -31.65 -13.00 3.56
C ASP A 88 -30.39 -12.59 4.35
N LYS A 89 -29.90 -13.51 5.15
CA LYS A 89 -28.69 -13.32 5.94
C LYS A 89 -27.42 -13.20 5.06
N ASN A 90 -27.40 -13.80 3.90
CA ASN A 90 -26.25 -13.75 3.01
C ASN A 90 -26.09 -12.36 2.38
N ALA A 91 -27.20 -11.72 1.98
CA ALA A 91 -27.17 -10.33 1.54
C ALA A 91 -26.70 -9.37 2.65
N VAL A 92 -27.21 -9.56 3.89
CA VAL A 92 -26.78 -8.78 5.04
C VAL A 92 -25.27 -8.99 5.33
N ARG A 93 -24.79 -10.24 5.28
CA ARG A 93 -23.39 -10.59 5.48
C ARG A 93 -22.48 -9.94 4.42
N MET A 94 -22.91 -9.95 3.15
CA MET A 94 -22.19 -9.25 2.08
C MET A 94 -22.06 -7.75 2.37
N ASN A 95 -23.15 -7.10 2.77
CA ASN A 95 -23.15 -5.68 3.09
C ASN A 95 -22.31 -5.37 4.34
N LEU A 96 -22.33 -6.23 5.34
CA LEU A 96 -21.48 -6.15 6.53
C LEU A 96 -20.00 -6.25 6.17
N GLY A 97 -19.63 -7.25 5.36
CA GLY A 97 -18.27 -7.42 4.86
C GLY A 97 -17.80 -6.19 4.06
N LEU A 98 -18.65 -5.65 3.18
CA LEU A 98 -18.36 -4.42 2.43
C LEU A 98 -18.21 -3.18 3.34
N ALA A 99 -18.98 -3.09 4.42
CA ALA A 99 -18.85 -2.00 5.38
C ALA A 99 -17.53 -2.08 6.15
N TYR A 100 -17.14 -3.27 6.60
CA TYR A 100 -15.82 -3.52 7.19
C TYR A 100 -14.68 -3.22 6.22
N TYR A 101 -14.79 -3.69 4.97
CA TYR A 101 -13.79 -3.46 3.92
C TYR A 101 -13.58 -1.94 3.67
N LYS A 102 -14.68 -1.18 3.51
CA LYS A 102 -14.62 0.28 3.35
C LYS A 102 -14.04 0.99 4.56
N LYS A 103 -14.29 0.49 5.76
CA LYS A 103 -13.74 1.04 7.01
C LYS A 103 -12.25 0.73 7.16
N GLY A 104 -11.75 -0.33 6.50
CA GLY A 104 -10.40 -0.83 6.64
C GLY A 104 -10.24 -1.91 7.72
N ASP A 105 -11.33 -2.39 8.30
CA ASP A 105 -11.37 -3.52 9.24
C ASP A 105 -11.29 -4.84 8.45
N LEU A 106 -10.13 -5.05 7.79
CA LEU A 106 -9.96 -6.09 6.78
C LEU A 106 -10.08 -7.51 7.32
N ALA A 107 -9.72 -7.74 8.58
CA ALA A 107 -9.86 -9.07 9.20
C ALA A 107 -11.34 -9.45 9.35
N ASP A 108 -12.18 -8.50 9.79
CA ASP A 108 -13.62 -8.72 9.89
C ASP A 108 -14.27 -8.85 8.51
N ALA A 109 -13.81 -8.04 7.53
CA ALA A 109 -14.27 -8.14 6.14
C ALA A 109 -13.96 -9.52 5.54
N SER A 110 -12.71 -10.00 5.68
CA SER A 110 -12.28 -11.31 5.22
C SER A 110 -13.13 -12.42 5.83
N HIS A 111 -13.40 -12.37 7.14
CA HIS A 111 -14.23 -13.37 7.81
C HIS A 111 -15.66 -13.45 7.21
N GLU A 112 -16.30 -12.30 6.97
CA GLU A 112 -17.64 -12.28 6.36
C GLU A 112 -17.61 -12.78 4.90
N PHE A 113 -16.58 -12.43 4.13
CA PHE A 113 -16.41 -12.89 2.76
C PHE A 113 -16.05 -14.37 2.66
N GLU A 114 -15.22 -14.92 3.55
CA GLU A 114 -14.90 -16.35 3.59
C GLU A 114 -16.15 -17.22 3.75
N ASP A 115 -17.04 -16.86 4.67
CA ASP A 115 -18.27 -17.59 4.90
C ASP A 115 -19.19 -17.61 3.66
N LEU A 116 -19.22 -16.48 2.92
CA LEU A 116 -19.96 -16.39 1.66
C LEU A 116 -19.28 -17.16 0.53
N GLN A 117 -17.95 -17.12 0.46
CA GLN A 117 -17.17 -17.83 -0.56
C GLN A 117 -17.35 -19.34 -0.46
N LYS A 118 -17.46 -19.89 0.75
CA LYS A 118 -17.78 -21.32 0.96
C LYS A 118 -19.14 -21.71 0.35
N LEU A 119 -20.11 -20.77 0.33
CA LEU A 119 -21.44 -20.99 -0.24
C LEU A 119 -21.47 -20.76 -1.77
N LYS A 120 -20.60 -19.84 -2.25
CA LYS A 120 -20.54 -19.44 -3.66
C LYS A 120 -19.11 -19.48 -4.19
N PRO A 121 -18.49 -20.66 -4.28
CA PRO A 121 -17.06 -20.79 -4.60
C PRO A 121 -16.68 -20.27 -6.00
N GLN A 122 -17.64 -20.07 -6.90
CA GLN A 122 -17.42 -19.54 -8.26
C GLN A 122 -17.79 -18.05 -8.41
N ASP A 123 -18.15 -17.36 -7.31
CA ASP A 123 -18.45 -15.94 -7.34
C ASP A 123 -17.14 -15.13 -7.40
N VAL A 124 -16.83 -14.66 -8.60
CA VAL A 124 -15.56 -13.95 -8.87
C VAL A 124 -15.47 -12.60 -8.15
N GLN A 125 -16.59 -11.88 -8.01
CA GLN A 125 -16.57 -10.58 -7.32
C GLN A 125 -16.27 -10.76 -5.83
N LEU A 126 -16.86 -11.78 -5.23
CA LEU A 126 -16.58 -12.15 -3.86
C LEU A 126 -15.13 -12.63 -3.69
N ALA A 127 -14.62 -13.44 -4.64
CA ALA A 127 -13.23 -13.89 -4.64
C ALA A 127 -12.24 -12.72 -4.74
N ILE A 128 -12.54 -11.70 -5.56
CA ILE A 128 -11.72 -10.48 -5.66
C ILE A 128 -11.70 -9.72 -4.32
N LEU A 129 -12.86 -9.51 -3.69
CA LEU A 129 -12.96 -8.80 -2.41
C LEU A 129 -12.23 -9.53 -1.28
N LEU A 130 -12.41 -10.85 -1.21
CA LEU A 130 -11.71 -11.69 -0.24
C LEU A 130 -10.20 -11.69 -0.52
N GLY A 131 -9.81 -11.92 -1.77
CA GLY A 131 -8.40 -11.95 -2.18
C GLY A 131 -7.68 -10.62 -1.88
N ASP A 132 -8.29 -9.48 -2.18
CA ASP A 132 -7.73 -8.18 -1.84
C ASP A 132 -7.62 -7.98 -0.32
N SER A 133 -8.64 -8.41 0.43
CA SER A 133 -8.58 -8.36 1.90
C SER A 133 -7.41 -9.20 2.44
N GLU A 134 -7.21 -10.42 1.94
CA GLU A 134 -6.12 -11.30 2.33
C GLU A 134 -4.74 -10.72 1.96
N VAL A 135 -4.61 -10.18 0.75
CA VAL A 135 -3.38 -9.49 0.32
C VAL A 135 -3.05 -8.31 1.24
N ARG A 136 -4.02 -7.48 1.56
CA ARG A 136 -3.82 -6.32 2.44
C ARG A 136 -3.54 -6.71 3.90
N LEU A 137 -3.95 -7.90 4.32
CA LEU A 137 -3.60 -8.51 5.61
C LEU A 137 -2.22 -9.20 5.59
N GLY A 138 -1.52 -9.23 4.45
CA GLY A 138 -0.24 -9.92 4.32
C GLY A 138 -0.36 -11.45 4.15
N ARG A 139 -1.55 -11.95 3.81
CA ARG A 139 -1.87 -13.37 3.63
C ARG A 139 -1.88 -13.78 2.16
N GLY A 140 -0.83 -13.43 1.43
CA GLY A 140 -0.74 -13.67 -0.02
C GLY A 140 -0.89 -15.16 -0.39
N ASN A 141 -0.40 -16.10 0.41
CA ASN A 141 -0.56 -17.52 0.16
C ASN A 141 -2.04 -17.97 0.17
N ASP A 142 -2.83 -17.45 1.11
CA ASP A 142 -4.26 -17.81 1.22
C ASP A 142 -5.03 -17.26 0.02
N ALA A 143 -4.71 -16.02 -0.40
CA ALA A 143 -5.26 -15.43 -1.61
C ALA A 143 -4.90 -16.24 -2.86
N VAL A 144 -3.65 -16.66 -3.05
CA VAL A 144 -3.22 -17.48 -4.19
C VAL A 144 -3.96 -18.82 -4.20
N GLN A 145 -4.04 -19.51 -3.06
CA GLN A 145 -4.72 -20.79 -2.97
C GLN A 145 -6.20 -20.70 -3.37
N MET A 146 -6.86 -19.61 -3.00
CA MET A 146 -8.27 -19.37 -3.29
C MET A 146 -8.51 -18.91 -4.73
N LEU A 147 -7.64 -18.04 -5.28
CA LEU A 147 -7.83 -17.45 -6.60
C LEU A 147 -7.39 -18.37 -7.76
N THR A 148 -6.28 -19.14 -7.59
CA THR A 148 -5.73 -19.98 -8.68
C THR A 148 -6.76 -20.91 -9.33
N PRO A 149 -7.66 -21.59 -8.61
CA PRO A 149 -8.69 -22.44 -9.24
C PRO A 149 -9.69 -21.69 -10.15
N LEU A 150 -9.81 -20.37 -9.97
CA LEU A 150 -10.73 -19.50 -10.72
C LEU A 150 -10.05 -18.80 -11.91
N GLU A 151 -8.72 -18.86 -12.02
CA GLU A 151 -7.92 -18.09 -12.97
C GLU A 151 -8.30 -18.35 -14.42
N ALA A 152 -8.40 -19.62 -14.82
CA ALA A 152 -8.64 -19.98 -16.22
C ALA A 152 -9.94 -19.39 -16.81
N GLN A 153 -10.95 -19.17 -15.96
CA GLN A 153 -12.23 -18.59 -16.36
C GLN A 153 -12.23 -17.06 -16.26
N ASN A 154 -11.25 -16.46 -15.58
CA ASN A 154 -11.18 -15.05 -15.26
C ASN A 154 -9.93 -14.36 -15.81
N ALA A 155 -9.17 -15.00 -16.68
CA ALA A 155 -7.93 -14.47 -17.26
C ALA A 155 -8.06 -13.12 -18.00
N ASN A 156 -9.29 -12.72 -18.38
CA ASN A 156 -9.58 -11.42 -18.98
C ASN A 156 -10.18 -10.41 -17.98
N ASN A 157 -10.34 -10.78 -16.72
CA ASN A 157 -10.84 -9.89 -15.68
C ASN A 157 -9.64 -9.16 -15.04
N ALA A 158 -9.46 -7.88 -15.35
CA ALA A 158 -8.33 -7.10 -14.90
C ALA A 158 -8.24 -6.98 -13.37
N ASP A 159 -9.36 -6.83 -12.68
CA ASP A 159 -9.38 -6.73 -11.21
C ASP A 159 -8.95 -8.07 -10.58
N PHE A 160 -9.43 -9.18 -11.14
CA PHE A 160 -9.03 -10.52 -10.70
C PHE A 160 -7.52 -10.75 -10.90
N GLU A 161 -7.01 -10.49 -12.10
CA GLU A 161 -5.59 -10.66 -12.43
C GLU A 161 -4.69 -9.73 -11.62
N TYR A 162 -5.15 -8.51 -11.31
CA TYR A 162 -4.44 -7.57 -10.45
C TYR A 162 -4.29 -8.13 -9.03
N VAL A 163 -5.38 -8.62 -8.43
CA VAL A 163 -5.35 -9.19 -7.08
C VAL A 163 -4.52 -10.46 -7.05
N LEU A 164 -4.66 -11.36 -8.03
CA LEU A 164 -3.86 -12.58 -8.13
C LEU A 164 -2.37 -12.26 -8.32
N GLY A 165 -2.03 -11.32 -9.19
CA GLY A 165 -0.65 -10.87 -9.41
C GLY A 165 -0.01 -10.32 -8.13
N THR A 166 -0.74 -9.49 -7.38
CA THR A 166 -0.29 -8.95 -6.10
C THR A 166 -0.12 -10.05 -5.04
N ALA A 167 -1.07 -10.99 -4.97
CA ALA A 167 -1.01 -12.15 -4.09
C ALA A 167 0.23 -13.03 -4.38
N LEU A 168 0.53 -13.30 -5.66
CA LEU A 168 1.70 -14.06 -6.09
C LEU A 168 3.02 -13.38 -5.68
N ILE A 169 3.12 -12.05 -5.80
CA ILE A 169 4.30 -11.30 -5.33
C ILE A 169 4.51 -11.54 -3.84
N GLN A 170 3.45 -11.40 -3.05
CA GLN A 170 3.48 -11.60 -1.60
C GLN A 170 3.81 -13.05 -1.21
N ALA A 171 3.28 -14.02 -1.95
CA ALA A 171 3.53 -15.45 -1.75
C ALA A 171 4.94 -15.90 -2.18
N GLY A 172 5.77 -14.97 -2.73
CA GLY A 172 7.13 -15.25 -3.15
C GLY A 172 7.29 -15.63 -4.62
N ALA A 173 6.21 -15.85 -5.37
CA ALA A 173 6.20 -16.06 -6.83
C ALA A 173 6.32 -14.72 -7.58
N ARG A 174 7.33 -13.91 -7.18
CA ARG A 174 7.47 -12.50 -7.55
C ARG A 174 7.49 -12.27 -9.06
N ARG A 175 8.25 -13.08 -9.81
CA ARG A 175 8.38 -12.93 -11.28
C ARG A 175 7.06 -13.18 -11.99
N GLU A 176 6.32 -14.20 -11.55
CA GLU A 176 5.01 -14.53 -12.12
C GLU A 176 3.99 -13.43 -11.81
N GLY A 177 3.92 -12.99 -10.55
CA GLY A 177 3.04 -11.90 -10.15
C GLY A 177 3.34 -10.59 -10.88
N ALA A 178 4.63 -10.21 -11.02
CA ALA A 178 5.02 -9.02 -11.80
C ALA A 178 4.61 -9.12 -13.26
N ALA A 179 4.78 -10.30 -13.90
CA ALA A 179 4.37 -10.50 -15.28
C ALA A 179 2.84 -10.38 -15.48
N LYS A 180 2.04 -10.87 -14.54
CA LYS A 180 0.57 -10.66 -14.54
C LYS A 180 0.21 -9.19 -14.43
N LEU A 181 0.81 -8.48 -13.47
CA LEU A 181 0.57 -7.05 -13.30
C LEU A 181 1.00 -6.23 -14.51
N GLU A 182 2.11 -6.56 -15.16
CA GLU A 182 2.54 -5.94 -16.42
C GLU A 182 1.49 -6.14 -17.54
N GLN A 183 0.89 -7.35 -17.64
CA GLN A 183 -0.19 -7.62 -18.60
C GLN A 183 -1.44 -6.79 -18.29
N VAL A 184 -1.88 -6.75 -17.03
CA VAL A 184 -2.99 -5.89 -16.58
C VAL A 184 -2.70 -4.42 -16.91
N ALA A 185 -1.51 -3.95 -16.56
CA ALA A 185 -1.09 -2.56 -16.79
C ALA A 185 -1.15 -2.18 -18.28
N LYS A 186 -0.66 -3.05 -19.18
CA LYS A 186 -0.72 -2.85 -20.63
C LYS A 186 -2.15 -2.82 -21.17
N ALA A 187 -3.02 -3.71 -20.67
CA ALA A 187 -4.40 -3.82 -21.12
C ALA A 187 -5.28 -2.65 -20.66
N THR A 188 -5.05 -2.15 -19.44
CA THR A 188 -5.93 -1.18 -18.76
C THR A 188 -5.32 0.22 -18.64
N GLN A 189 -4.04 0.40 -18.95
CA GLN A 189 -3.28 1.62 -18.69
C GLN A 189 -3.28 2.02 -17.20
N MET A 190 -3.25 1.01 -16.32
CA MET A 190 -3.27 1.20 -14.86
C MET A 190 -1.87 1.52 -14.35
N ALA A 191 -1.66 2.77 -13.91
CA ALA A 191 -0.37 3.25 -13.43
C ALA A 191 0.13 2.50 -12.19
N ASP A 192 -0.77 2.13 -11.27
CA ASP A 192 -0.44 1.38 -10.05
C ASP A 192 0.06 -0.05 -10.37
N ALA A 193 -0.51 -0.70 -11.38
CA ALA A 193 -0.06 -2.02 -11.81
C ALA A 193 1.34 -1.95 -12.43
N TYR A 194 1.63 -0.95 -13.26
CA TYR A 194 2.98 -0.68 -13.77
C TYR A 194 3.97 -0.38 -12.64
N LEU A 195 3.58 0.44 -11.66
CA LEU A 195 4.42 0.75 -10.51
C LEU A 195 4.79 -0.52 -9.73
N LEU A 196 3.82 -1.37 -9.44
CA LEU A 196 4.03 -2.59 -8.66
C LEU A 196 4.84 -3.63 -9.45
N ALA A 197 4.57 -3.80 -10.74
CA ALA A 197 5.38 -4.66 -11.61
C ALA A 197 6.82 -4.15 -11.70
N GLY A 198 7.03 -2.87 -12.00
CA GLY A 198 8.34 -2.26 -12.15
C GLY A 198 9.17 -2.28 -10.86
N SER A 199 8.54 -2.01 -9.70
CA SER A 199 9.24 -2.12 -8.41
C SER A 199 9.63 -3.57 -8.10
N THR A 200 8.76 -4.54 -8.43
CA THR A 200 9.06 -5.97 -8.26
C THR A 200 10.19 -6.42 -9.17
N TYR A 201 10.23 -5.97 -10.43
CA TYR A 201 11.35 -6.25 -11.33
C TYR A 201 12.66 -5.62 -10.84
N MET A 202 12.60 -4.44 -10.18
CA MET A 202 13.78 -3.84 -9.52
C MET A 202 14.35 -4.78 -8.46
N ASP A 203 13.51 -5.32 -7.60
CA ASP A 203 13.90 -6.27 -6.54
C ASP A 203 14.48 -7.58 -7.11
N LEU A 204 14.02 -7.98 -8.30
CA LEU A 204 14.52 -9.16 -9.02
C LEU A 204 15.80 -8.89 -9.83
N ASN A 205 16.34 -7.66 -9.80
CA ASN A 205 17.44 -7.17 -10.63
C ASN A 205 17.17 -7.26 -12.16
N GLU A 206 15.89 -7.28 -12.56
CA GLU A 206 15.46 -7.21 -13.97
C GLU A 206 15.29 -5.73 -14.37
N PHE A 207 16.41 -4.98 -14.33
CA PHE A 207 16.42 -3.52 -14.38
C PHE A 207 15.80 -2.91 -15.63
N GLU A 208 15.96 -3.55 -16.80
CA GLU A 208 15.35 -3.05 -18.05
C GLU A 208 13.82 -3.14 -18.02
N LYS A 209 13.26 -4.23 -17.52
CA LYS A 209 11.80 -4.35 -17.36
C LYS A 209 11.29 -3.34 -16.33
N SER A 210 12.01 -3.24 -15.21
CA SER A 210 11.71 -2.24 -14.17
C SER A 210 11.66 -0.83 -14.75
N ARG A 211 12.67 -0.44 -15.55
CA ARG A 211 12.73 0.88 -16.17
C ARG A 211 11.55 1.14 -17.11
N ILE A 212 11.22 0.18 -17.97
CA ILE A 212 10.08 0.31 -18.90
C ILE A 212 8.78 0.52 -18.14
N ASP A 213 8.50 -0.32 -17.15
CA ASP A 213 7.25 -0.25 -16.41
C ASP A 213 7.14 1.02 -15.54
N LEU A 214 8.24 1.39 -14.85
CA LEU A 214 8.25 2.61 -14.03
C LEU A 214 8.15 3.89 -14.87
N GLU A 215 8.70 3.93 -16.08
CA GLU A 215 8.55 5.05 -17.01
C GLU A 215 7.11 5.19 -17.52
N GLU A 216 6.43 4.07 -17.81
CA GLU A 216 5.00 4.10 -18.16
C GLU A 216 4.14 4.50 -16.95
N ALA A 217 4.43 3.99 -15.75
CA ALA A 217 3.75 4.42 -14.53
C ALA A 217 3.89 5.93 -14.29
N LEU A 218 5.11 6.47 -14.43
CA LEU A 218 5.41 7.90 -14.28
C LEU A 218 4.66 8.75 -15.31
N LYS A 219 4.60 8.30 -16.54
CA LYS A 219 3.89 8.99 -17.63
C LYS A 219 2.38 9.04 -17.39
N LEU A 220 1.81 7.94 -16.90
CA LEU A 220 0.37 7.83 -16.63
C LEU A 220 -0.04 8.61 -15.36
N ASN A 221 0.74 8.51 -14.29
CA ASN A 221 0.46 9.19 -13.04
C ASN A 221 1.74 9.65 -12.31
N PRO A 222 2.19 10.88 -12.54
CA PRO A 222 3.38 11.44 -11.90
C PRO A 222 3.21 11.72 -10.40
N LYS A 223 2.01 11.47 -9.83
CA LYS A 223 1.73 11.66 -8.39
C LYS A 223 1.81 10.38 -7.59
N LEU A 224 2.14 9.25 -8.22
CA LEU A 224 2.33 7.99 -7.51
C LEU A 224 3.43 8.12 -6.45
N PRO A 225 3.26 7.48 -5.28
CA PRO A 225 4.28 7.50 -4.25
C PRO A 225 5.63 6.97 -4.77
N ARG A 226 6.72 7.67 -4.48
CA ARG A 226 8.10 7.28 -4.82
C ARG A 226 8.39 7.06 -6.30
N ILE A 227 7.47 7.40 -7.22
CA ILE A 227 7.64 7.08 -8.65
C ILE A 227 8.92 7.69 -9.25
N TYR A 228 9.26 8.91 -8.88
CA TYR A 228 10.48 9.57 -9.35
C TYR A 228 11.73 8.91 -8.82
N THR A 229 11.76 8.52 -7.55
CA THR A 229 12.87 7.80 -6.91
C THR A 229 13.11 6.47 -7.60
N LEU A 230 12.06 5.68 -7.76
CA LEU A 230 12.14 4.36 -8.40
C LEU A 230 12.55 4.46 -9.87
N THR A 231 11.99 5.42 -10.61
CA THR A 231 12.38 5.66 -12.02
C THR A 231 13.85 6.09 -12.12
N GLY A 232 14.31 6.96 -11.22
CA GLY A 232 15.72 7.36 -11.14
C GLY A 232 16.63 6.17 -10.87
N MET A 233 16.27 5.33 -9.89
CA MET A 233 17.04 4.10 -9.59
C MET A 233 17.08 3.15 -10.80
N ALA A 234 15.97 2.93 -11.48
CA ALA A 234 15.92 2.05 -12.64
C ALA A 234 16.82 2.56 -13.78
N ARG A 235 16.83 3.86 -14.05
CA ARG A 235 17.71 4.49 -15.05
C ARG A 235 19.19 4.37 -14.67
N ASP A 236 19.55 4.62 -13.42
CA ASP A 236 20.91 4.45 -12.95
C ASP A 236 21.39 2.99 -13.08
N ARG A 237 20.55 2.04 -12.68
CA ARG A 237 20.84 0.60 -12.80
C ARG A 237 20.94 0.09 -14.23
N THR A 238 20.27 0.74 -15.17
CA THR A 238 20.42 0.44 -16.62
C THR A 238 21.58 1.21 -17.28
N GLY A 239 22.38 1.93 -16.50
CA GLY A 239 23.59 2.61 -16.96
C GLY A 239 23.35 3.99 -17.54
N ASP A 240 22.22 4.63 -17.26
CA ASP A 240 21.91 6.00 -17.67
C ASP A 240 21.76 6.95 -16.46
N PRO A 241 22.87 7.27 -15.77
CA PRO A 241 22.86 8.22 -14.66
C PRO A 241 22.49 9.64 -15.08
N VAL A 242 22.65 9.98 -16.37
CA VAL A 242 22.28 11.31 -16.89
C VAL A 242 20.77 11.46 -16.93
N ALA A 243 20.04 10.44 -17.36
CA ALA A 243 18.59 10.43 -17.32
C ALA A 243 18.04 10.22 -15.90
N ALA A 244 18.79 9.58 -15.00
CA ALA A 244 18.40 9.39 -13.60
C ALA A 244 18.38 10.69 -12.79
N GLU A 245 19.34 11.60 -13.02
CA GLU A 245 19.50 12.83 -12.24
C GLU A 245 18.24 13.70 -12.17
N PRO A 246 17.54 14.02 -13.28
CA PRO A 246 16.31 14.81 -13.21
C PRO A 246 15.21 14.16 -12.36
N ALA A 247 15.10 12.84 -12.39
CA ALA A 247 14.12 12.11 -11.59
C ALA A 247 14.43 12.22 -10.09
N PHE A 248 15.69 12.04 -9.68
CA PHE A 248 16.07 12.22 -8.27
C PHE A 248 15.89 13.67 -7.79
N ARG A 249 16.18 14.66 -8.64
CA ARG A 249 15.93 16.07 -8.30
C ARG A 249 14.46 16.36 -8.08
N GLU A 250 13.59 15.78 -8.89
CA GLU A 250 12.14 15.93 -8.72
C GLU A 250 11.63 15.17 -7.48
N ALA A 251 12.16 13.98 -7.20
CA ALA A 251 11.87 13.26 -5.97
C ALA A 251 12.20 14.09 -4.73
N ILE A 252 13.40 14.71 -4.68
CA ILE A 252 13.85 15.56 -3.58
C ILE A 252 13.01 16.84 -3.49
N ARG A 253 12.61 17.42 -4.62
CA ARG A 253 11.73 18.61 -4.63
C ARG A 253 10.38 18.31 -3.98
N LEU A 254 9.83 17.10 -4.22
CA LEU A 254 8.56 16.65 -3.65
C LEU A 254 8.69 16.18 -2.20
N ASN A 255 9.78 15.50 -1.89
CA ASN A 255 10.11 15.02 -0.56
C ASN A 255 11.61 15.26 -0.26
N PRO A 256 11.99 16.35 0.40
CA PRO A 256 13.38 16.64 0.74
C PRO A 256 14.05 15.58 1.63
N ASP A 257 13.27 14.77 2.33
CA ASP A 257 13.73 13.68 3.19
C ASP A 257 13.69 12.30 2.48
N ASP A 258 13.64 12.27 1.15
CA ASP A 258 13.79 11.03 0.39
C ASP A 258 15.26 10.55 0.47
N PHE A 259 15.47 9.51 1.26
CA PHE A 259 16.82 8.99 1.54
C PHE A 259 17.50 8.52 0.26
N GLU A 260 16.85 7.65 -0.50
CA GLU A 260 17.41 7.06 -1.71
C GLU A 260 17.70 8.12 -2.77
N ALA A 261 16.78 9.05 -2.98
CA ALA A 261 16.97 10.12 -3.97
C ALA A 261 18.19 11.00 -3.62
N ASN A 262 18.36 11.36 -2.34
CA ASN A 262 19.56 12.10 -1.90
C ASN A 262 20.83 11.28 -2.06
N LEU A 263 20.83 10.01 -1.63
CA LEU A 263 21.98 9.12 -1.74
C LEU A 263 22.45 8.95 -3.19
N TYR A 264 21.52 8.53 -4.09
CA TYR A 264 21.87 8.27 -5.48
C TYR A 264 22.24 9.54 -6.25
N LEU A 265 21.56 10.68 -5.99
CA LEU A 265 21.95 11.95 -6.61
C LEU A 265 23.36 12.38 -6.17
N GLY A 266 23.65 12.28 -4.87
CA GLY A 266 24.99 12.55 -4.35
C GLY A 266 26.06 11.67 -4.98
N ALA A 267 25.79 10.35 -5.10
CA ALA A 267 26.71 9.40 -5.74
C ALA A 267 26.94 9.70 -7.24
N ILE A 268 25.89 10.04 -7.98
CA ILE A 268 25.98 10.39 -9.41
C ILE A 268 26.83 11.65 -9.59
N LEU A 269 26.58 12.69 -8.81
CA LEU A 269 27.32 13.95 -8.88
C LEU A 269 28.80 13.72 -8.53
N TYR A 270 29.07 12.96 -7.48
CA TYR A 270 30.44 12.57 -7.09
C TYR A 270 31.16 11.82 -8.21
N LYS A 271 30.55 10.80 -8.83
CA LYS A 271 31.12 10.04 -9.95
C LYS A 271 31.41 10.92 -11.17
N ARG A 272 30.62 11.96 -11.41
CA ARG A 272 30.86 12.98 -12.45
C ARG A 272 31.95 14.00 -12.09
N ARG A 273 32.59 13.89 -10.95
CA ARG A 273 33.59 14.83 -10.43
C ARG A 273 33.02 16.19 -10.00
N ASP A 274 31.71 16.30 -9.81
CA ASP A 274 31.06 17.47 -9.25
C ASP A 274 30.99 17.32 -7.72
N VAL A 275 32.16 17.37 -7.10
CA VAL A 275 32.39 17.03 -5.69
C VAL A 275 31.64 18.02 -4.77
N ASP A 276 31.62 19.32 -5.12
CA ASP A 276 30.95 20.34 -4.32
C ASP A 276 29.43 20.19 -4.38
N ALA A 277 28.86 19.86 -5.55
CA ALA A 277 27.44 19.63 -5.71
C ALA A 277 26.97 18.34 -5.05
N ALA A 278 27.83 17.31 -4.94
CA ALA A 278 27.49 16.03 -4.31
C ALA A 278 27.28 16.16 -2.78
N LYS A 279 28.08 17.03 -2.12
CA LYS A 279 28.17 17.13 -0.66
C LYS A 279 26.81 17.30 0.04
N PRO A 280 25.96 18.28 -0.30
CA PRO A 280 24.72 18.52 0.42
C PRO A 280 23.76 17.33 0.37
N TYR A 281 23.78 16.54 -0.70
CA TYR A 281 22.93 15.37 -0.85
C TYR A 281 23.45 14.17 -0.03
N LEU A 282 24.76 13.93 -0.02
CA LEU A 282 25.37 12.88 0.83
C LEU A 282 25.19 13.20 2.32
N ASP A 283 25.39 14.46 2.73
CA ASP A 283 25.12 14.89 4.09
C ASP A 283 23.66 14.69 4.47
N LYS A 284 22.73 15.01 3.55
CA LYS A 284 21.30 14.82 3.79
C LYS A 284 20.94 13.35 3.93
N ALA A 285 21.49 12.46 3.11
CA ALA A 285 21.29 11.02 3.24
C ALA A 285 21.77 10.52 4.61
N LEU A 286 22.96 10.93 5.08
CA LEU A 286 23.46 10.58 6.42
C LEU A 286 22.68 11.24 7.56
N GLN A 287 22.08 12.41 7.35
CA GLN A 287 21.18 13.02 8.33
C GLN A 287 19.90 12.19 8.52
N ILE A 288 19.36 11.61 7.42
CA ILE A 288 18.16 10.79 7.44
C ILE A 288 18.44 9.41 8.03
N ASP A 289 19.50 8.74 7.54
CA ASP A 289 19.96 7.46 8.08
C ASP A 289 21.47 7.47 8.37
N PRO A 290 21.87 7.83 9.61
CA PRO A 290 23.28 7.90 10.02
C PRO A 290 23.99 6.53 10.04
N LYS A 291 23.26 5.43 9.97
CA LYS A 291 23.81 4.06 10.05
C LYS A 291 23.83 3.34 8.70
N SER A 292 23.33 3.96 7.65
CA SER A 292 23.34 3.36 6.33
C SER A 292 24.75 3.10 5.84
N SER A 293 25.12 1.82 5.66
CA SER A 293 26.43 1.43 5.15
C SER A 293 26.68 2.02 3.77
N MET A 294 25.67 2.12 2.90
CA MET A 294 25.79 2.70 1.57
C MET A 294 26.09 4.22 1.65
N ALA A 295 25.33 4.95 2.50
CA ALA A 295 25.55 6.39 2.66
C ALA A 295 26.92 6.70 3.29
N LEU A 296 27.34 5.93 4.28
CA LEU A 296 28.69 6.02 4.87
C LEU A 296 29.78 5.75 3.84
N TYR A 297 29.59 4.71 2.99
CA TYR A 297 30.54 4.38 1.92
C TYR A 297 30.66 5.53 0.91
N GLU A 298 29.56 6.03 0.36
CA GLU A 298 29.59 7.13 -0.63
C GLU A 298 30.14 8.43 -0.02
N ASN A 299 29.85 8.72 1.24
CA ASN A 299 30.40 9.88 1.94
C ASN A 299 31.92 9.71 2.19
N ALA A 300 32.36 8.51 2.57
CA ALA A 300 33.79 8.21 2.73
C ALA A 300 34.57 8.38 1.41
N MET A 301 33.98 8.01 0.29
CA MET A 301 34.54 8.23 -1.04
C MET A 301 34.68 9.72 -1.34
N TRP A 302 33.63 10.50 -1.03
CA TRP A 302 33.67 11.96 -1.13
C TRP A 302 34.78 12.55 -0.23
N ARG A 303 34.83 12.15 1.06
CA ARG A 303 35.87 12.61 2.04
C ARG A 303 37.28 12.27 1.57
N SER A 304 37.49 11.08 1.07
CA SER A 304 38.79 10.65 0.53
C SER A 304 39.25 11.57 -0.61
N THR A 305 38.33 11.97 -1.49
CA THR A 305 38.62 12.92 -2.57
C THR A 305 38.91 14.32 -2.07
N ALA A 306 38.23 14.75 -0.97
CA ALA A 306 38.44 16.03 -0.31
C ALA A 306 39.69 16.05 0.57
N GLY A 307 40.46 14.96 0.66
CA GLY A 307 41.66 14.85 1.50
C GLY A 307 41.39 14.62 3.00
N GLN A 308 40.15 14.37 3.38
CA GLN A 308 39.73 14.08 4.75
C GLN A 308 39.90 12.58 5.06
N TYR A 309 41.15 12.12 5.04
CA TYR A 309 41.46 10.68 5.09
C TYR A 309 41.13 10.02 6.44
N ASP A 310 41.28 10.73 7.57
CA ASP A 310 40.97 10.19 8.89
C ASP A 310 39.48 9.93 9.06
N GLU A 311 38.66 10.85 8.59
CA GLU A 311 37.20 10.70 8.60
C GLU A 311 36.74 9.59 7.63
N ALA A 312 37.31 9.55 6.42
CA ALA A 312 37.04 8.51 5.46
C ALA A 312 37.39 7.11 6.00
N ALA A 313 38.52 6.98 6.70
CA ALA A 313 38.90 5.72 7.33
C ALA A 313 37.85 5.26 8.35
N ARG A 314 37.44 6.15 9.26
CA ARG A 314 36.45 5.84 10.31
C ARG A 314 35.10 5.40 9.71
N GLU A 315 34.62 6.06 8.65
CA GLU A 315 33.38 5.69 7.98
C GLU A 315 33.51 4.31 7.30
N LEU A 316 34.62 4.05 6.58
CA LEU A 316 34.89 2.75 5.96
C LEU A 316 35.06 1.62 6.98
N GLU A 317 35.74 1.85 8.09
CA GLU A 317 35.84 0.91 9.21
C GLU A 317 34.45 0.57 9.77
N THR A 318 33.55 1.56 9.85
CA THR A 318 32.17 1.36 10.30
C THR A 318 31.38 0.51 9.32
N VAL A 319 31.53 0.76 8.03
CA VAL A 319 30.90 -0.04 6.95
C VAL A 319 31.38 -1.49 7.01
N ILE A 320 32.70 -1.71 7.08
CA ILE A 320 33.31 -3.04 7.16
C ILE A 320 32.86 -3.80 8.41
N LYS A 321 32.70 -3.12 9.53
CA LYS A 321 32.18 -3.74 10.75
C LYS A 321 30.74 -4.25 10.59
N SER A 322 29.93 -3.55 9.79
CA SER A 322 28.54 -3.94 9.52
C SER A 322 28.41 -5.02 8.45
N ASP A 323 29.29 -4.97 7.42
CA ASP A 323 29.33 -5.92 6.31
C ASP A 323 30.79 -6.28 5.97
N PRO A 324 31.37 -7.27 6.67
CA PRO A 324 32.78 -7.66 6.52
C PRO A 324 33.12 -8.30 5.17
N ASP A 325 32.11 -8.77 4.43
CA ASP A 325 32.29 -9.45 3.13
C ASP A 325 32.11 -8.48 1.95
N TRP A 326 31.77 -7.22 2.19
CA TRP A 326 31.66 -6.21 1.15
C TRP A 326 33.05 -5.74 0.70
N LEU A 327 33.45 -6.15 -0.49
CA LEU A 327 34.81 -6.03 -0.99
C LEU A 327 35.27 -4.57 -1.15
N GLU A 328 34.43 -3.71 -1.75
CA GLU A 328 34.80 -2.34 -2.12
C GLU A 328 35.27 -1.48 -0.94
N PRO A 329 34.64 -1.48 0.24
CA PRO A 329 35.12 -0.73 1.41
C PRO A 329 36.54 -1.11 1.83
N HIS A 330 36.90 -2.40 1.80
CA HIS A 330 38.26 -2.85 2.09
C HIS A 330 39.29 -2.33 1.09
N VAL A 331 38.96 -2.33 -0.21
CA VAL A 331 39.82 -1.77 -1.26
C VAL A 331 40.05 -0.28 -1.03
N GLN A 332 38.98 0.44 -0.69
CA GLN A 332 39.08 1.89 -0.45
C GLN A 332 39.82 2.20 0.86
N LEU A 333 39.55 1.46 1.93
CA LEU A 333 40.24 1.64 3.20
C LEU A 333 41.73 1.36 3.09
N ALA A 334 42.14 0.33 2.34
CA ALA A 334 43.56 0.10 2.04
C ALA A 334 44.20 1.33 1.39
N THR A 335 43.49 1.93 0.41
CA THR A 335 43.99 3.12 -0.29
C THR A 335 44.09 4.32 0.66
N VAL A 336 43.09 4.54 1.50
CA VAL A 336 43.03 5.60 2.49
C VAL A 336 44.17 5.44 3.52
N TYR A 337 44.43 4.21 4.02
CA TYR A 337 45.57 3.97 4.95
C TYR A 337 46.94 4.29 4.32
N TYR A 338 47.15 3.99 3.04
CA TYR A 338 48.39 4.40 2.36
C TYR A 338 48.51 5.95 2.31
N LYS A 339 47.41 6.67 2.10
CA LYS A 339 47.40 8.13 2.14
C LYS A 339 47.68 8.70 3.54
N LEU A 340 47.30 7.99 4.58
CA LEU A 340 47.56 8.29 5.99
C LEU A 340 48.95 7.85 6.44
N HIS A 341 49.80 7.37 5.56
CA HIS A 341 51.15 6.82 5.90
C HIS A 341 51.07 5.63 6.89
N ARG A 342 50.01 4.82 6.80
CA ARG A 342 49.78 3.58 7.56
C ARG A 342 49.91 2.34 6.65
N PRO A 343 51.10 2.02 6.08
CA PRO A 343 51.24 0.99 5.07
C PRO A 343 50.94 -0.41 5.60
N GLU A 344 51.22 -0.69 6.88
CA GLU A 344 50.93 -1.99 7.49
C GLU A 344 49.43 -2.27 7.56
N ASP A 345 48.61 -1.27 7.91
CA ASP A 345 47.17 -1.40 7.94
C ASP A 345 46.58 -1.54 6.53
N GLY A 346 47.12 -0.76 5.58
CA GLY A 346 46.77 -0.91 4.19
C GLY A 346 47.08 -2.32 3.60
N ALA A 347 48.19 -2.93 4.04
CA ALA A 347 48.57 -4.28 3.66
C ALA A 347 47.62 -5.35 4.25
N LYS A 348 47.15 -5.16 5.50
CA LYS A 348 46.13 -6.02 6.13
C LYS A 348 44.84 -6.02 5.32
N GLU A 349 44.34 -4.84 4.97
CA GLU A 349 43.11 -4.71 4.19
C GLU A 349 43.24 -5.37 2.79
N ARG A 350 44.39 -5.22 2.13
CA ARG A 350 44.66 -5.92 0.86
C ARG A 350 44.64 -7.45 1.02
N ALA A 351 45.20 -7.98 2.09
CA ALA A 351 45.14 -9.42 2.36
C ALA A 351 43.72 -9.93 2.56
N ILE A 352 42.84 -9.11 3.20
CA ILE A 352 41.41 -9.41 3.33
C ILE A 352 40.73 -9.40 1.94
N VAL A 353 41.02 -8.40 1.10
CA VAL A 353 40.50 -8.32 -0.28
C VAL A 353 40.83 -9.59 -1.06
N GLU A 354 42.08 -10.06 -1.01
CA GLU A 354 42.51 -11.30 -1.70
C GLU A 354 41.75 -12.53 -1.15
N LYS A 355 41.52 -12.60 0.14
CA LYS A 355 40.75 -13.68 0.75
C LYS A 355 39.31 -13.66 0.26
N ILE A 356 38.62 -12.50 0.33
CA ILE A 356 37.22 -12.36 -0.12
C ILE A 356 37.11 -12.78 -1.61
N ARG A 357 38.04 -12.35 -2.47
CA ARG A 357 38.04 -12.74 -3.88
C ARG A 357 38.22 -14.25 -4.06
N ALA A 358 39.13 -14.87 -3.33
CA ALA A 358 39.36 -16.32 -3.38
C ALA A 358 38.08 -17.08 -2.93
N ASP A 359 37.43 -16.62 -1.88
CA ASP A 359 36.18 -17.23 -1.37
C ASP A 359 35.04 -17.08 -2.38
N GLN A 360 34.92 -15.92 -3.05
CA GLN A 360 33.93 -15.71 -4.12
C GLN A 360 34.18 -16.59 -5.33
N GLN A 361 35.44 -16.75 -5.74
CA GLN A 361 35.81 -17.64 -6.85
C GLN A 361 35.56 -19.13 -6.52
N SER A 362 35.79 -19.55 -5.28
CA SER A 362 35.54 -20.93 -4.84
C SER A 362 34.07 -21.33 -4.81
N LYS A 363 33.19 -20.35 -4.60
CA LYS A 363 31.73 -20.55 -4.57
C LYS A 363 31.10 -20.65 -5.96
N GLY A 364 31.86 -20.39 -7.06
CA GLY A 364 31.39 -20.43 -8.45
C GLY A 364 30.35 -19.34 -8.79
N PRO A 365 30.05 -19.06 -10.05
CA PRO A 365 28.96 -18.17 -10.41
C PRO A 365 27.62 -18.82 -9.99
N GLY A 366 27.01 -18.29 -8.98
CA GLY A 366 25.69 -18.57 -8.38
C GLY A 366 25.06 -19.94 -8.64
N LYS A 367 25.05 -20.81 -7.61
CA LYS A 367 24.02 -21.83 -7.48
C LYS A 367 22.79 -21.23 -6.83
#